data_aa827cdb7517305b8352e4a20ac7687e
#
_entry.id   aa827cdb7517305b8352e4a20ac7687e
#
_cell.length_a   1.000
_cell.length_b   1.000
_cell.length_c   1.000
_cell.angle_alpha   90.00
_cell.angle_beta   90.00
_cell.angle_gamma   90.00
#
_symmetry.space_group_name_H-M   'P 1'
#
loop_
_entity.id
_entity.type
_entity.pdbx_description
1 polymer ?
#
loop_
_entity_poly.entity_id
_entity_poly.type
_entity_poly.pdbx_seq_one_letter_code
_entity_poly.pdbx_strand_id
1 'polypeptide(L)'
;MELNFTIQVWQKGNLFVAKCPELDFISQGKTSDEAKKNLFEVIQIQFEEMDELGTLEEYLAECGFEKRNDSFVPVSEMIGFERLCISLP
;
A
#
# COMPACT_ATOMS: atom_id res chain seq x y z
N MET A 1 -11.08 -1.68 14.03
CA MET A 1 -9.85 -0.91 13.91
C MET A 1 -9.58 -0.60 12.45
N GLU A 2 -9.20 0.62 12.13
CA GLU A 2 -9.03 1.07 10.77
C GLU A 2 -7.56 1.36 10.45
N LEU A 3 -7.20 1.19 9.18
CA LEU A 3 -5.87 1.48 8.67
C LEU A 3 -6.01 2.29 7.38
N ASN A 4 -5.33 3.42 7.32
CA ASN A 4 -5.27 4.24 6.12
C ASN A 4 -3.92 4.04 5.44
N PHE A 5 -3.95 3.69 4.17
CA PHE A 5 -2.75 3.50 3.37
C PHE A 5 -3.00 3.93 1.92
N THR A 6 -1.93 4.06 1.16
CA THR A 6 -1.97 4.56 -0.20
C THR A 6 -1.82 3.43 -1.19
N ILE A 7 -2.55 3.48 -2.29
CA ILE A 7 -2.32 2.60 -3.44
C ILE A 7 -1.87 3.45 -4.61
N GLN A 8 -0.72 3.09 -5.18
CA GLN A 8 -0.21 3.66 -6.42
C GLN A 8 -0.42 2.66 -7.53
N VAL A 9 -0.84 3.13 -8.71
CA VAL A 9 -1.02 2.26 -9.86
C VAL A 9 -0.09 2.73 -10.98
N TRP A 10 0.65 1.78 -11.54
CA TRP A 10 1.60 2.00 -12.62
C TRP A 10 1.22 1.15 -13.81
N GLN A 11 1.36 1.70 -15.01
CA GLN A 11 1.22 0.92 -16.23
C GLN A 11 2.61 0.59 -16.75
N LYS A 12 2.85 -0.72 -16.96
CA LYS A 12 4.11 -1.22 -17.51
C LYS A 12 3.79 -2.08 -18.73
N GLY A 13 3.90 -1.48 -19.93
CA GLY A 13 3.48 -2.17 -21.14
C GLY A 13 2.00 -2.50 -21.09
N ASN A 14 1.66 -3.78 -21.19
CA ASN A 14 0.29 -4.28 -21.16
C ASN A 14 -0.19 -4.69 -19.77
N LEU A 15 0.64 -4.46 -18.74
CA LEU A 15 0.31 -4.82 -17.37
C LEU A 15 0.14 -3.57 -16.51
N PHE A 16 -0.69 -3.71 -15.49
CA PHE A 16 -0.84 -2.70 -14.45
C PHE A 16 -0.27 -3.25 -13.16
N VAL A 17 0.44 -2.42 -12.42
CA VAL A 17 1.07 -2.77 -11.16
C VAL A 17 0.52 -1.86 -10.08
N ALA A 18 -0.01 -2.44 -9.02
CA ALA A 18 -0.48 -1.70 -7.85
C ALA A 18 0.52 -1.89 -6.72
N LYS A 19 0.87 -0.78 -6.07
CA LYS A 19 1.83 -0.77 -4.96
C LYS A 19 1.24 -0.07 -3.76
N CYS A 20 1.53 -0.60 -2.58
CA CYS A 20 1.28 0.09 -1.33
C CYS A 20 2.63 0.47 -0.73
N PRO A 21 3.07 1.73 -0.88
CA PRO A 21 4.41 2.13 -0.43
C PRO A 21 4.61 2.02 1.08
N GLU A 22 3.57 2.28 1.87
CA GLU A 22 3.68 2.22 3.33
C GLU A 22 3.89 0.80 3.85
N LEU A 23 3.34 -0.19 3.16
CA LEU A 23 3.37 -1.59 3.59
C LEU A 23 4.31 -2.45 2.75
N ASP A 24 4.85 -1.89 1.68
CA ASP A 24 5.75 -2.57 0.75
C ASP A 24 5.14 -3.81 0.10
N PHE A 25 3.83 -3.78 -0.17
CA PHE A 25 3.16 -4.81 -0.95
C PHE A 25 3.01 -4.37 -2.40
N ILE A 26 3.01 -5.35 -3.29
CA ILE A 26 2.87 -5.12 -4.72
C ILE A 26 2.02 -6.24 -5.33
N SER A 27 1.22 -5.89 -6.33
CA SER A 27 0.48 -6.86 -7.12
C SER A 27 0.32 -6.35 -8.54
N GLN A 28 -0.19 -7.19 -9.42
CA GLN A 28 -0.37 -6.83 -10.82
C GLN A 28 -1.69 -7.36 -11.37
N GLY A 29 -2.08 -6.82 -12.52
CA GLY A 29 -3.28 -7.24 -13.21
C GLY A 29 -3.28 -6.74 -14.64
N LYS A 30 -4.28 -7.17 -15.42
CA LYS A 30 -4.45 -6.77 -16.81
C LYS A 30 -5.14 -5.43 -16.95
N THR A 31 -5.74 -4.94 -15.88
CA THR A 31 -6.37 -3.63 -15.79
C THR A 31 -5.96 -2.97 -14.48
N SER A 32 -6.14 -1.66 -14.39
CA SER A 32 -5.91 -0.91 -13.17
C SER A 32 -6.75 -1.45 -12.01
N ASP A 33 -8.03 -1.70 -12.26
CA ASP A 33 -8.94 -2.21 -11.23
C ASP A 33 -8.56 -3.62 -10.77
N GLU A 34 -8.14 -4.48 -11.69
CA GLU A 34 -7.69 -5.83 -11.35
C GLU A 34 -6.43 -5.78 -10.49
N ALA A 35 -5.46 -4.93 -10.83
CA ALA A 35 -4.23 -4.78 -10.04
C ALA A 35 -4.55 -4.31 -8.62
N LYS A 36 -5.44 -3.33 -8.47
CA LYS A 36 -5.87 -2.84 -7.15
C LYS A 36 -6.58 -3.92 -6.34
N LYS A 37 -7.48 -4.64 -6.98
CA LYS A 37 -8.22 -5.72 -6.33
C LYS A 37 -7.27 -6.81 -5.83
N ASN A 38 -6.33 -7.21 -6.67
CA ASN A 38 -5.35 -8.23 -6.32
C ASN A 38 -4.47 -7.79 -5.16
N LEU A 39 -4.05 -6.52 -5.17
CA LEU A 39 -3.27 -5.97 -4.05
C LEU A 39 -4.06 -5.99 -2.75
N PHE A 40 -5.32 -5.57 -2.81
CA PHE A 40 -6.19 -5.55 -1.62
C PHE A 40 -6.37 -6.94 -1.04
N GLU A 41 -6.57 -7.95 -1.88
CA GLU A 41 -6.69 -9.34 -1.45
C GLU A 41 -5.41 -9.84 -0.76
N VAL A 42 -4.24 -9.52 -1.34
CA VAL A 42 -2.95 -9.90 -0.74
C VAL A 42 -2.80 -9.25 0.64
N ILE A 43 -3.12 -7.97 0.76
CA ILE A 43 -3.02 -7.25 2.04
C ILE A 43 -3.95 -7.88 3.08
N GLN A 44 -5.19 -8.19 2.71
CA GLN A 44 -6.14 -8.80 3.63
C GLN A 44 -5.67 -10.17 4.12
N ILE A 45 -5.19 -11.01 3.22
CA ILE A 45 -4.69 -12.34 3.57
C ILE A 45 -3.50 -12.24 4.52
N GLN A 46 -2.55 -11.36 4.22
CA GLN A 46 -1.37 -11.19 5.07
C GLN A 46 -1.73 -10.66 6.45
N PHE A 47 -2.67 -9.72 6.51
CA PHE A 47 -3.09 -9.15 7.79
C PHE A 47 -3.85 -10.16 8.64
N GLU A 48 -4.68 -11.00 8.03
CA GLU A 48 -5.37 -12.07 8.75
C GLU A 48 -4.37 -13.06 9.37
N GLU A 49 -3.35 -13.45 8.61
CA GLU A 49 -2.29 -14.32 9.12
C GLU A 49 -1.54 -13.68 10.27
N MET A 50 -1.14 -12.43 10.12
CA MET A 50 -0.41 -11.71 11.16
C MET A 50 -1.25 -11.52 12.43
N ASP A 51 -2.55 -11.29 12.26
CA ASP A 51 -3.45 -11.15 13.40
C ASP A 51 -3.56 -12.46 14.17
N GLU A 52 -3.69 -13.58 13.48
CA GLU A 52 -3.72 -14.91 14.09
C GLU A 52 -2.43 -15.23 14.83
N LEU A 53 -1.28 -14.80 14.28
CA LEU A 53 0.02 -15.00 14.90
C LEU A 53 0.33 -13.98 16.00
N GLY A 54 -0.50 -12.95 16.15
CA GLY A 54 -0.29 -11.89 17.13
C GLY A 54 0.83 -10.92 16.76
N THR A 55 1.20 -10.84 15.48
CA THR A 55 2.32 -10.00 15.02
C THR A 55 1.89 -8.77 14.22
N LEU A 56 0.58 -8.55 14.02
CA LEU A 56 0.08 -7.50 13.15
C LEU A 56 0.47 -6.10 13.64
N GLU A 57 0.25 -5.79 14.91
CA GLU A 57 0.54 -4.46 15.44
C GLU A 57 2.05 -4.15 15.39
N GLU A 58 2.87 -5.14 15.67
CA GLU A 58 4.33 -5.02 15.57
C GLU A 58 4.77 -4.74 14.13
N TYR A 59 4.19 -5.47 13.17
CA TYR A 59 4.46 -5.25 11.76
C TYR A 59 4.08 -3.83 11.33
N LEU A 60 2.89 -3.36 11.72
CA LEU A 60 2.45 -2.01 11.39
C LEU A 60 3.35 -0.95 11.98
N ALA A 61 3.82 -1.14 13.22
CA ALA A 61 4.77 -0.24 13.84
C ALA A 61 6.09 -0.19 13.07
N GLU A 62 6.59 -1.34 12.62
CA GLU A 62 7.80 -1.42 11.79
C GLU A 62 7.63 -0.72 10.45
N CYS A 63 6.42 -0.73 9.90
CA CYS A 63 6.08 -0.04 8.66
C CYS A 63 5.87 1.47 8.84
N GLY A 64 5.97 2.00 10.06
CA GLY A 64 5.83 3.42 10.33
C GLY A 64 4.40 3.88 10.58
N PHE A 65 3.55 3.01 11.11
CA PHE A 65 2.21 3.37 11.53
C PHE A 65 2.16 3.59 13.04
N GLU A 66 1.37 4.58 13.45
CA GLU A 66 1.06 4.84 14.85
C GLU A 66 -0.38 4.50 15.15
N LYS A 67 -0.62 3.91 16.30
CA LYS A 67 -1.98 3.64 16.76
C LYS A 67 -2.54 4.91 17.42
N ARG A 68 -3.68 5.39 16.91
CA ARG A 68 -4.40 6.53 17.45
C ARG A 68 -5.87 6.17 17.60
N ASN A 69 -6.32 6.07 18.85
CA ASN A 69 -7.67 5.60 19.17
C ASN A 69 -7.87 4.20 18.55
N ASP A 70 -8.86 4.04 17.68
CA ASP A 70 -9.18 2.76 17.03
C ASP A 70 -8.65 2.67 15.60
N SER A 71 -7.61 3.45 15.27
CA SER A 71 -7.05 3.43 13.94
C SER A 71 -5.52 3.46 13.96
N PHE A 72 -4.93 3.01 12.86
CA PHE A 72 -3.51 3.16 12.61
C PHE A 72 -3.34 4.21 11.52
N VAL A 73 -2.44 5.16 11.77
CA VAL A 73 -2.14 6.23 10.82
C VAL A 73 -0.66 6.21 10.48
N PRO A 74 -0.30 6.47 9.22
CA PRO A 74 1.12 6.52 8.85
C PRO A 74 1.77 7.76 9.45
N VAL A 75 3.01 7.61 9.93
CA VAL A 75 3.82 8.73 10.41
C VAL A 75 4.20 9.62 9.24
N SER A 76 4.47 9.01 8.10
CA SER A 76 4.71 9.74 6.84
C SER A 76 3.60 9.40 5.87
N GLU A 77 2.91 10.41 5.35
CA GLU A 77 1.86 10.18 4.38
C GLU A 77 2.09 10.96 3.11
N MET A 78 1.73 10.36 1.98
CA MET A 78 1.77 11.02 0.71
C MET A 78 0.60 12.01 0.62
N ILE A 79 0.89 13.29 0.45
CA ILE A 79 -0.15 14.31 0.32
C ILE A 79 -0.32 14.80 -1.12
N GLY A 80 0.52 14.34 -2.04
CA GLY A 80 0.39 14.72 -3.44
C GLY A 80 1.49 14.15 -4.31
N PHE A 81 1.31 14.29 -5.61
CA PHE A 81 2.34 13.96 -6.59
C PHE A 81 2.19 14.88 -7.79
N GLU A 82 3.28 15.04 -8.53
CA GLU A 82 3.30 15.86 -9.75
C GLU A 82 4.14 15.16 -10.82
N ARG A 83 3.78 15.46 -12.06
CA ARG A 83 4.60 15.12 -13.21
C ARG A 83 5.28 16.36 -13.71
N LEU A 84 6.60 16.33 -13.79
CA LEU A 84 7.40 17.46 -14.25
C LEU A 84 8.16 17.06 -15.51
N CYS A 85 8.36 18.06 -16.37
CA CYS A 85 9.16 17.88 -17.57
C CYS A 85 10.40 18.77 -17.46
N ILE A 86 11.55 18.19 -17.73
CA ILE A 86 12.82 18.90 -17.72
C ILE A 86 13.58 18.60 -19.01
N SER A 87 14.24 19.63 -19.55
CA SER A 87 15.15 19.44 -20.68
C SER A 87 16.48 18.92 -20.18
N LEU A 88 16.95 17.85 -20.78
CA LEU A 88 18.28 17.30 -20.44
C LEU A 88 19.39 18.10 -21.11
N PRO A 89 20.55 18.27 -20.47
CA PRO A 89 21.70 18.92 -21.06
C PRO A 89 22.33 18.12 -22.19
#